data_98dbd5690732d58db26c1fd31d0c6992
#
_entry.id   98dbd5690732d58db26c1fd31d0c6992
#
_cell.length_a   1.000
_cell.length_b   1.000
_cell.length_c   1.000
_cell.angle_alpha   90.00
_cell.angle_beta   90.00
_cell.angle_gamma   90.00
#
_symmetry.space_group_name_H-M   'P 1'
#
loop_
_entity.id
_entity.type
_entity.pdbx_description
1 polymer ?
#
loop_
_entity_poly.entity_id
_entity_poly.type
_entity_poly.pdbx_seq_one_letter_code
_entity_poly.pdbx_strand_id
1 'polypeptide(L)'
;MSEFGGLSIALSSLQAQQRALEIAANNVANASTTGYTRQAADMTTLGNATPAIFSTSSGDGDGVQVSAVTRFRDAFLEIQAGFQHGSLASLDQTNGTMTQVQNLFGEPSSTGIGAQISNLWSAFDSVANNPGDAGTRSVLLQQASMLASTINSAAGSLQQLGTSETSQLSALVAQVNTTSASLAKVNQAIQSGSVAGLDVNTLEDQRDTLAQTLAQLTGATIQEGSNNQVTVSLGGLNLVAENQSQSLSLDTSGSSAVLRATQGGFALNVTSGQAGGMLNDINTVLPGYLSKLDGVANTLRDQVNNVMSPISGTIAAGATDQSAAGTLQFGLALDGGASTTVSVAGADWSGAGGAAALQTSLQTALDTAIGAGNATATVTTNGDGSLSVAIAPTGTHALQVQASGANAGFATLLGSTPVGTDGIGGRAFFTGTNASNFAVSALVAGNPSAVAAGVAGNGSLDGSVALELGDMATSNSGADATYSTMIQQLGMDAKDVQTRDNVQQQSVQSLDAARNSQAGVNTDEEMTNMVEYQKAYEASAKFVTTLDSMLDTLINMVGP
;
A
#
# COMPACT_ATOMS: atom_id res chain seq x y z
N MET A 1 26.07 -65.83 -29.12
CA MET A 1 25.54 -65.38 -27.80
C MET A 1 25.34 -66.64 -26.95
N SER A 2 25.72 -66.57 -25.67
CA SER A 2 25.27 -67.64 -24.77
C SER A 2 23.77 -67.43 -24.52
N GLU A 3 22.98 -68.51 -24.47
CA GLU A 3 21.52 -68.48 -24.25
C GLU A 3 21.18 -67.71 -22.95
N PHE A 4 22.04 -67.79 -21.93
CA PHE A 4 21.95 -67.02 -20.70
C PHE A 4 22.13 -65.48 -20.90
N GLY A 5 22.95 -65.03 -21.87
CA GLY A 5 23.08 -63.64 -22.22
C GLY A 5 21.81 -63.05 -22.84
N GLY A 6 21.14 -63.88 -23.71
CA GLY A 6 19.84 -63.49 -24.28
C GLY A 6 18.73 -63.32 -23.22
N LEU A 7 18.71 -64.22 -22.22
CA LEU A 7 17.76 -64.18 -21.12
C LEU A 7 17.99 -62.92 -20.22
N SER A 8 19.26 -62.58 -19.93
CA SER A 8 19.63 -61.40 -19.16
C SER A 8 19.19 -60.13 -19.87
N ILE A 9 19.43 -60.01 -21.19
CA ILE A 9 19.01 -58.89 -22.02
C ILE A 9 17.48 -58.76 -22.01
N ALA A 10 16.76 -59.87 -22.18
CA ALA A 10 15.29 -59.83 -22.18
C ALA A 10 14.72 -59.43 -20.82
N LEU A 11 15.27 -59.93 -19.71
CA LEU A 11 14.84 -59.59 -18.36
C LEU A 11 15.11 -58.12 -18.04
N SER A 12 16.29 -57.59 -18.38
CA SER A 12 16.63 -56.17 -18.21
C SER A 12 15.71 -55.27 -19.03
N SER A 13 15.37 -55.66 -20.26
CA SER A 13 14.40 -54.94 -21.09
C SER A 13 13.00 -54.94 -20.47
N LEU A 14 12.50 -56.10 -20.00
CA LEU A 14 11.19 -56.20 -19.32
C LEU A 14 11.12 -55.24 -18.11
N GLN A 15 12.14 -55.23 -17.27
CA GLN A 15 12.20 -54.35 -16.10
C GLN A 15 12.24 -52.88 -16.49
N ALA A 16 13.02 -52.52 -17.51
CA ALA A 16 13.12 -51.16 -17.99
C ALA A 16 11.78 -50.66 -18.59
N GLN A 17 11.13 -51.49 -19.43
CA GLN A 17 9.83 -51.12 -20.04
C GLN A 17 8.71 -51.05 -18.99
N GLN A 18 8.70 -51.94 -18.00
CA GLN A 18 7.75 -51.88 -16.89
C GLN A 18 7.91 -50.56 -16.12
N ARG A 19 9.14 -50.17 -15.79
CA ARG A 19 9.40 -48.91 -15.07
C ARG A 19 8.98 -47.70 -15.88
N ALA A 20 9.25 -47.66 -17.19
CA ALA A 20 8.81 -46.60 -18.08
C ALA A 20 7.27 -46.52 -18.18
N LEU A 21 6.59 -47.65 -18.23
CA LEU A 21 5.13 -47.71 -18.22
C LEU A 21 4.54 -47.14 -16.92
N GLU A 22 5.13 -47.49 -15.77
CA GLU A 22 4.73 -46.98 -14.45
C GLU A 22 4.88 -45.45 -14.39
N ILE A 23 5.99 -44.89 -14.94
CA ILE A 23 6.24 -43.43 -14.97
C ILE A 23 5.23 -42.74 -15.88
N ALA A 24 4.97 -43.27 -17.11
CA ALA A 24 3.98 -42.69 -18.01
C ALA A 24 2.56 -42.75 -17.41
N ALA A 25 2.20 -43.85 -16.74
CA ALA A 25 0.93 -43.96 -16.02
C ALA A 25 0.83 -42.95 -14.87
N ASN A 26 1.92 -42.71 -14.13
CA ASN A 26 1.98 -41.71 -13.07
C ASN A 26 1.86 -40.28 -13.62
N ASN A 27 2.50 -39.96 -14.76
CA ASN A 27 2.34 -38.70 -15.47
C ASN A 27 0.86 -38.46 -15.81
N VAL A 28 0.19 -39.41 -16.43
CA VAL A 28 -1.24 -39.31 -16.77
C VAL A 28 -2.11 -39.11 -15.53
N ALA A 29 -1.87 -39.88 -14.48
CA ALA A 29 -2.63 -39.78 -13.23
C ALA A 29 -2.48 -38.42 -12.56
N ASN A 30 -1.32 -37.77 -12.69
CA ASN A 30 -1.00 -36.46 -12.07
C ASN A 30 -1.06 -35.28 -13.06
N ALA A 31 -1.54 -35.46 -14.27
CA ALA A 31 -1.59 -34.40 -15.29
C ALA A 31 -2.33 -33.15 -14.84
N SER A 32 -3.31 -33.28 -13.92
CA SER A 32 -4.07 -32.16 -13.34
C SER A 32 -3.61 -31.78 -11.93
N THR A 33 -2.55 -32.40 -11.40
CA THR A 33 -2.03 -32.08 -10.07
C THR A 33 -1.17 -30.82 -10.12
N THR A 34 -1.54 -29.80 -9.37
CA THR A 34 -0.79 -28.52 -9.31
C THR A 34 0.63 -28.76 -8.82
N GLY A 35 1.61 -28.25 -9.56
CA GLY A 35 3.03 -28.36 -9.22
C GLY A 35 3.67 -29.69 -9.61
N TYR A 36 2.93 -30.63 -10.22
CA TYR A 36 3.51 -31.85 -10.75
C TYR A 36 4.30 -31.58 -12.03
N THR A 37 5.48 -32.13 -12.11
CA THR A 37 6.39 -32.03 -13.26
C THR A 37 6.47 -33.35 -14.00
N ARG A 38 6.32 -33.36 -15.33
CA ARG A 38 6.47 -34.53 -16.19
C ARG A 38 7.80 -35.22 -15.92
N GLN A 39 7.77 -36.57 -15.79
CA GLN A 39 8.95 -37.39 -15.55
C GLN A 39 9.21 -38.33 -16.73
N ALA A 40 10.45 -38.64 -16.96
CA ALA A 40 10.84 -39.67 -17.94
C ALA A 40 11.87 -40.64 -17.36
N ALA A 41 11.85 -41.86 -17.87
CA ALA A 41 12.86 -42.88 -17.59
C ALA A 41 14.09 -42.65 -18.48
N ASP A 42 15.22 -42.33 -17.89
CA ASP A 42 16.50 -42.32 -18.63
C ASP A 42 17.02 -43.75 -18.78
N MET A 43 16.87 -44.27 -19.98
CA MET A 43 17.31 -45.62 -20.31
C MET A 43 18.76 -45.58 -20.80
N THR A 44 19.62 -46.36 -20.18
CA THR A 44 21.02 -46.52 -20.59
C THR A 44 21.31 -47.99 -20.91
N THR A 45 22.18 -48.20 -21.89
CA THR A 45 22.66 -49.55 -22.19
C THR A 45 23.51 -50.06 -21.02
N LEU A 46 23.25 -51.25 -20.56
CA LEU A 46 24.19 -51.98 -19.71
C LEU A 46 25.42 -52.26 -20.56
N GLY A 47 26.41 -51.40 -20.45
CA GLY A 47 27.67 -51.52 -21.18
C GLY A 47 28.59 -52.50 -20.47
N ASN A 48 29.39 -53.21 -21.26
CA ASN A 48 30.54 -53.94 -20.75
C ASN A 48 31.38 -53.06 -19.80
N ALA A 49 31.71 -53.61 -18.65
CA ALA A 49 32.76 -53.03 -17.81
C ALA A 49 33.96 -52.68 -18.72
N THR A 50 34.51 -51.44 -18.56
CA THR A 50 35.67 -50.96 -19.34
C THR A 50 36.64 -52.08 -19.60
N PRO A 51 36.95 -52.43 -20.88
CA PRO A 51 37.80 -53.56 -21.18
C PRO A 51 39.13 -53.35 -20.47
N ALA A 52 39.56 -54.28 -19.66
CA ALA A 52 40.94 -54.31 -19.23
C ALA A 52 41.79 -54.29 -20.48
N ILE A 53 42.94 -53.57 -20.45
CA ILE A 53 43.84 -53.31 -21.60
C ILE A 53 44.16 -54.55 -22.47
N PHE A 54 43.79 -55.75 -22.01
CA PHE A 54 44.03 -57.01 -22.63
C PHE A 54 42.79 -57.89 -22.91
N SER A 55 41.53 -57.38 -22.76
CA SER A 55 40.35 -58.15 -23.11
C SER A 55 39.79 -57.67 -24.46
N THR A 56 39.74 -58.54 -25.45
CA THR A 56 38.90 -58.38 -26.63
C THR A 56 37.48 -58.69 -26.25
N SER A 57 36.73 -57.67 -25.83
CA SER A 57 35.28 -57.80 -25.62
C SER A 57 34.62 -57.99 -26.99
N SER A 58 33.95 -59.06 -27.19
CA SER A 58 32.96 -59.25 -28.25
C SER A 58 31.70 -58.48 -27.91
N GLY A 59 31.73 -57.19 -28.11
CA GLY A 59 30.77 -56.13 -27.85
C GLY A 59 29.26 -56.34 -27.97
N ASP A 60 28.73 -57.46 -27.58
CA ASP A 60 27.28 -57.65 -27.42
C ASP A 60 26.87 -57.04 -26.08
N GLY A 61 26.07 -55.96 -26.11
CA GLY A 61 25.60 -55.25 -24.91
C GLY A 61 24.81 -56.18 -23.96
N ASP A 62 24.87 -55.92 -22.64
CA ASP A 62 24.22 -56.73 -21.59
C ASP A 62 22.74 -56.35 -21.34
N GLY A 63 22.16 -55.50 -22.21
CA GLY A 63 20.77 -55.07 -22.14
C GLY A 63 20.59 -53.60 -21.85
N VAL A 64 19.46 -53.22 -21.23
CA VAL A 64 19.08 -51.84 -20.92
C VAL A 64 18.64 -51.76 -19.46
N GLN A 65 18.95 -50.65 -18.81
CA GLN A 65 18.43 -50.34 -17.48
C GLN A 65 17.90 -48.89 -17.43
N VAL A 66 16.96 -48.61 -16.53
CA VAL A 66 16.61 -47.24 -16.15
C VAL A 66 17.67 -46.78 -15.17
N SER A 67 18.50 -45.83 -15.60
CA SER A 67 19.59 -45.29 -14.78
C SER A 67 19.13 -44.19 -13.85
N ALA A 68 18.11 -43.44 -14.26
CA ALA A 68 17.48 -42.38 -13.48
C ALA A 68 16.05 -42.13 -13.94
N VAL A 69 15.26 -41.49 -13.10
CA VAL A 69 13.99 -40.87 -13.47
C VAL A 69 14.20 -39.36 -13.38
N THR A 70 14.15 -38.67 -14.52
CA THR A 70 14.41 -37.24 -14.61
C THR A 70 13.12 -36.46 -14.80
N ARG A 71 13.07 -35.25 -14.22
CA ARG A 71 11.97 -34.30 -14.41
C ARG A 71 12.25 -33.38 -15.60
N PHE A 72 11.22 -33.10 -16.40
CA PHE A 72 11.29 -32.08 -17.42
C PHE A 72 11.12 -30.69 -16.78
N ARG A 73 12.21 -29.96 -16.63
CA ARG A 73 12.24 -28.68 -15.93
C ARG A 73 13.24 -27.73 -16.58
N ASP A 74 12.85 -26.47 -16.68
CA ASP A 74 13.78 -25.38 -17.01
C ASP A 74 13.97 -24.48 -15.78
N ALA A 75 15.16 -24.55 -15.18
CA ALA A 75 15.50 -23.79 -13.98
C ALA A 75 15.41 -22.27 -14.18
N PHE A 76 15.71 -21.79 -15.40
CA PHE A 76 15.60 -20.35 -15.71
C PHE A 76 14.14 -19.90 -15.70
N LEU A 77 13.23 -20.66 -16.32
CA LEU A 77 11.81 -20.37 -16.32
C LEU A 77 11.21 -20.41 -14.91
N GLU A 78 11.68 -21.34 -14.04
CA GLU A 78 11.24 -21.42 -12.65
C GLU A 78 11.64 -20.19 -11.82
N ILE A 79 12.89 -19.75 -11.94
CA ILE A 79 13.38 -18.54 -11.25
C ILE A 79 12.63 -17.31 -11.75
N GLN A 80 12.44 -17.19 -13.06
CA GLN A 80 11.70 -16.09 -13.66
C GLN A 80 10.23 -16.10 -13.23
N ALA A 81 9.60 -17.27 -13.11
CA ALA A 81 8.24 -17.40 -12.61
C ALA A 81 8.11 -16.88 -11.18
N GLY A 82 9.03 -17.24 -10.28
CA GLY A 82 9.04 -16.71 -8.92
C GLY A 82 9.07 -15.19 -8.88
N PHE A 83 9.92 -14.57 -9.69
CA PHE A 83 10.02 -13.11 -9.79
C PHE A 83 8.73 -12.47 -10.35
N GLN A 84 8.19 -13.01 -11.45
CA GLN A 84 7.00 -12.46 -12.11
C GLN A 84 5.74 -12.63 -11.26
N HIS A 85 5.55 -13.80 -10.64
CA HIS A 85 4.45 -14.04 -9.71
C HIS A 85 4.55 -13.17 -8.44
N GLY A 86 5.76 -12.95 -7.91
CA GLY A 86 5.98 -12.03 -6.81
C GLY A 86 5.62 -10.58 -7.17
N SER A 87 6.02 -10.13 -8.37
CA SER A 87 5.65 -8.80 -8.87
C SER A 87 4.15 -8.65 -9.05
N LEU A 88 3.48 -9.67 -9.62
CA LEU A 88 2.03 -9.69 -9.76
C LEU A 88 1.33 -9.60 -8.40
N ALA A 89 1.74 -10.44 -7.44
CA ALA A 89 1.13 -10.45 -6.11
C ALA A 89 1.22 -9.09 -5.38
N SER A 90 2.31 -8.34 -5.60
CA SER A 90 2.45 -6.97 -5.08
C SER A 90 1.48 -6.00 -5.75
N LEU A 91 1.32 -6.08 -7.08
CA LEU A 91 0.42 -5.22 -7.84
C LEU A 91 -1.05 -5.53 -7.55
N ASP A 92 -1.43 -6.81 -7.50
CA ASP A 92 -2.78 -7.27 -7.11
C ASP A 92 -3.17 -6.71 -5.73
N GLN A 93 -2.25 -6.79 -4.76
CA GLN A 93 -2.48 -6.25 -3.41
C GLN A 93 -2.75 -4.74 -3.46
N THR A 94 -1.86 -3.96 -4.07
CA THR A 94 -2.01 -2.50 -4.15
C THR A 94 -3.25 -2.11 -4.98
N ASN A 95 -3.57 -2.85 -6.05
CA ASN A 95 -4.79 -2.62 -6.85
C ASN A 95 -6.06 -2.84 -6.01
N GLY A 96 -6.07 -3.90 -5.18
CA GLY A 96 -7.14 -4.15 -4.22
C GLY A 96 -7.31 -3.01 -3.21
N THR A 97 -6.22 -2.51 -2.63
CA THR A 97 -6.22 -1.37 -1.71
C THR A 97 -6.70 -0.09 -2.38
N MET A 98 -6.21 0.22 -3.60
CA MET A 98 -6.66 1.40 -4.35
C MET A 98 -8.16 1.34 -4.67
N THR A 99 -8.68 0.16 -5.00
CA THR A 99 -10.12 -0.05 -5.21
C THR A 99 -10.92 0.23 -3.93
N GLN A 100 -10.42 -0.20 -2.77
CA GLN A 100 -11.07 0.09 -1.48
C GLN A 100 -11.04 1.59 -1.16
N VAL A 101 -9.94 2.29 -1.43
CA VAL A 101 -9.82 3.74 -1.27
C VAL A 101 -10.78 4.48 -2.21
N GLN A 102 -10.90 4.06 -3.48
CA GLN A 102 -11.87 4.63 -4.42
C GLN A 102 -13.32 4.44 -3.93
N ASN A 103 -13.66 3.25 -3.44
CA ASN A 103 -14.99 2.96 -2.90
C ASN A 103 -15.31 3.77 -1.65
N LEU A 104 -14.30 4.07 -0.82
CA LEU A 104 -14.45 4.88 0.38
C LEU A 104 -14.86 6.32 0.04
N PHE A 105 -14.22 6.92 -0.95
CA PHE A 105 -14.60 8.27 -1.37
C PHE A 105 -15.87 8.27 -2.24
N GLY A 106 -16.09 7.23 -3.06
CA GLY A 106 -17.32 6.99 -3.83
C GLY A 106 -17.72 8.14 -4.77
N GLU A 107 -16.75 8.90 -5.29
CA GLU A 107 -17.02 10.03 -6.18
C GLU A 107 -17.09 9.62 -7.67
N PRO A 108 -17.94 10.27 -8.47
CA PRO A 108 -18.84 11.37 -8.13
C PRO A 108 -20.12 10.92 -7.39
N SER A 109 -20.50 11.68 -6.35
CA SER A 109 -21.68 11.38 -5.54
C SER A 109 -22.42 12.66 -5.13
N SER A 110 -23.76 12.60 -5.05
CA SER A 110 -24.57 13.69 -4.53
C SER A 110 -24.50 13.85 -2.99
N THR A 111 -23.91 12.89 -2.30
CA THR A 111 -23.74 12.87 -0.83
C THR A 111 -22.28 12.82 -0.41
N GLY A 112 -21.35 12.79 -1.36
CA GLY A 112 -19.91 12.78 -1.12
C GLY A 112 -19.38 14.11 -0.56
N ILE A 113 -18.10 14.11 -0.21
CA ILE A 113 -17.43 15.29 0.37
C ILE A 113 -17.52 16.47 -0.59
N GLY A 114 -17.31 16.27 -1.91
CA GLY A 114 -17.40 17.34 -2.91
C GLY A 114 -18.79 18.01 -2.95
N ALA A 115 -19.86 17.23 -2.95
CA ALA A 115 -21.21 17.76 -2.90
C ALA A 115 -21.49 18.50 -1.57
N GLN A 116 -20.97 18.02 -0.46
CA GLN A 116 -21.16 18.66 0.84
C GLN A 116 -20.38 19.98 0.97
N ILE A 117 -19.18 20.10 0.36
CA ILE A 117 -18.46 21.37 0.26
C ILE A 117 -19.31 22.38 -0.54
N SER A 118 -19.86 21.98 -1.70
CA SER A 118 -20.75 22.85 -2.49
C SER A 118 -22.02 23.26 -1.72
N ASN A 119 -22.59 22.36 -0.93
CA ASN A 119 -23.74 22.66 -0.07
C ASN A 119 -23.38 23.64 1.04
N LEU A 120 -22.16 23.58 1.58
CA LEU A 120 -21.67 24.53 2.56
C LEU A 120 -21.61 25.96 1.97
N TRP A 121 -21.05 26.11 0.76
CA TRP A 121 -21.00 27.43 0.09
C TRP A 121 -22.41 27.97 -0.19
N SER A 122 -23.31 27.12 -0.68
CA SER A 122 -24.72 27.49 -0.89
C SER A 122 -25.43 27.89 0.42
N ALA A 123 -25.06 27.31 1.54
CA ALA A 123 -25.57 27.71 2.84
C ALA A 123 -25.02 29.07 3.31
N PHE A 124 -23.77 29.40 2.97
CA PHE A 124 -23.23 30.75 3.18
C PHE A 124 -23.96 31.77 2.33
N ASP A 125 -24.22 31.52 1.04
CA ASP A 125 -25.05 32.36 0.17
C ASP A 125 -26.45 32.63 0.77
N SER A 126 -27.05 31.58 1.34
CA SER A 126 -28.37 31.70 2.00
C SER A 126 -28.31 32.63 3.22
N VAL A 127 -27.23 32.58 4.00
CA VAL A 127 -26.97 33.50 5.11
C VAL A 127 -26.68 34.90 4.59
N ALA A 128 -25.92 35.08 3.50
CA ALA A 128 -25.66 36.37 2.88
C ALA A 128 -26.94 37.09 2.47
N ASN A 129 -27.89 36.32 1.89
CA ASN A 129 -29.20 36.85 1.46
C ASN A 129 -30.16 37.16 2.64
N ASN A 130 -29.99 36.49 3.79
CA ASN A 130 -30.84 36.61 4.98
C ASN A 130 -30.00 36.71 6.27
N PRO A 131 -29.13 37.70 6.41
CA PRO A 131 -28.12 37.74 7.47
C PRO A 131 -28.71 37.85 8.89
N GLY A 132 -29.90 38.40 9.03
CA GLY A 132 -30.61 38.50 10.31
C GLY A 132 -31.37 37.25 10.75
N ASP A 133 -31.53 36.23 9.85
CA ASP A 133 -32.32 35.02 10.14
C ASP A 133 -31.51 33.95 10.86
N ALA A 134 -31.96 33.56 12.06
CA ALA A 134 -31.37 32.50 12.84
C ALA A 134 -31.57 31.10 12.21
N GLY A 135 -32.63 30.94 11.40
CA GLY A 135 -32.93 29.69 10.70
C GLY A 135 -31.88 29.35 9.65
N THR A 136 -31.53 30.31 8.79
CA THR A 136 -30.48 30.13 7.75
C THR A 136 -29.11 29.83 8.38
N ARG A 137 -28.76 30.51 9.49
CA ARG A 137 -27.50 30.22 10.22
C ARG A 137 -27.51 28.83 10.87
N SER A 138 -28.68 28.36 11.36
CA SER A 138 -28.80 27.00 11.89
C SER A 138 -28.61 25.94 10.79
N VAL A 139 -29.15 26.17 9.59
CA VAL A 139 -28.93 25.30 8.43
C VAL A 139 -27.46 25.26 8.03
N LEU A 140 -26.79 26.42 7.98
CA LEU A 140 -25.34 26.50 7.72
C LEU A 140 -24.53 25.65 8.72
N LEU A 141 -24.80 25.78 10.02
CA LEU A 141 -24.12 24.99 11.06
C LEU A 141 -24.38 23.49 10.92
N GLN A 142 -25.59 23.12 10.49
CA GLN A 142 -25.93 21.71 10.21
C GLN A 142 -25.15 21.17 9.03
N GLN A 143 -25.07 21.92 7.91
CA GLN A 143 -24.28 21.52 6.74
C GLN A 143 -22.80 21.40 7.07
N ALA A 144 -22.25 22.38 7.80
CA ALA A 144 -20.87 22.35 8.26
C ALA A 144 -20.57 21.15 9.17
N SER A 145 -21.50 20.80 10.08
CA SER A 145 -21.35 19.66 10.97
C SER A 145 -21.42 18.32 10.21
N MET A 146 -22.31 18.23 9.20
CA MET A 146 -22.40 17.04 8.34
C MET A 146 -21.10 16.86 7.54
N LEU A 147 -20.58 17.91 6.91
CA LEU A 147 -19.31 17.87 6.18
C LEU A 147 -18.17 17.44 7.10
N ALA A 148 -18.05 18.05 8.28
CA ALA A 148 -17.02 17.67 9.26
C ALA A 148 -17.12 16.18 9.64
N SER A 149 -18.32 15.69 9.91
CA SER A 149 -18.55 14.27 10.22
C SER A 149 -18.18 13.35 9.06
N THR A 150 -18.46 13.73 7.81
CA THR A 150 -18.13 12.94 6.64
C THR A 150 -16.61 12.88 6.41
N ILE A 151 -15.90 14.01 6.56
CA ILE A 151 -14.44 14.06 6.49
C ILE A 151 -13.81 13.19 7.59
N ASN A 152 -14.30 13.30 8.84
CA ASN A 152 -13.83 12.47 9.95
C ASN A 152 -14.05 10.97 9.69
N SER A 153 -15.22 10.62 9.15
CA SER A 153 -15.56 9.23 8.82
C SER A 153 -14.64 8.68 7.72
N ALA A 154 -14.35 9.47 6.70
CA ALA A 154 -13.41 9.08 5.64
C ALA A 154 -12.00 8.87 6.19
N ALA A 155 -11.50 9.80 7.03
CA ALA A 155 -10.20 9.66 7.70
C ALA A 155 -10.15 8.41 8.60
N GLY A 156 -11.20 8.17 9.40
CA GLY A 156 -11.32 6.99 10.25
C GLY A 156 -11.34 5.69 9.44
N SER A 157 -12.00 5.68 8.29
CA SER A 157 -12.04 4.51 7.39
C SER A 157 -10.69 4.22 6.75
N LEU A 158 -9.91 5.25 6.34
CA LEU A 158 -8.54 5.08 5.84
C LEU A 158 -7.62 4.49 6.93
N GLN A 159 -7.73 4.97 8.17
CA GLN A 159 -6.96 4.45 9.31
C GLN A 159 -7.33 3.00 9.64
N GLN A 160 -8.63 2.68 9.60
CA GLN A 160 -9.13 1.32 9.82
C GLN A 160 -8.63 0.36 8.72
N LEU A 161 -8.58 0.80 7.47
CA LEU A 161 -8.03 0.02 6.37
C LEU A 161 -6.55 -0.30 6.62
N GLY A 162 -5.73 0.69 7.02
CA GLY A 162 -4.33 0.49 7.37
C GLY A 162 -4.13 -0.47 8.55
N THR A 163 -4.99 -0.40 9.56
CA THR A 163 -4.98 -1.34 10.70
C THR A 163 -5.33 -2.76 10.26
N SER A 164 -6.33 -2.91 9.38
CA SER A 164 -6.72 -4.20 8.80
C SER A 164 -5.59 -4.82 7.99
N GLU A 165 -4.95 -4.04 7.13
CA GLU A 165 -3.80 -4.50 6.33
C GLU A 165 -2.60 -4.88 7.19
N THR A 166 -2.32 -4.11 8.24
CA THR A 166 -1.27 -4.46 9.21
C THR A 166 -1.54 -5.82 9.88
N SER A 167 -2.79 -6.11 10.20
CA SER A 167 -3.21 -7.39 10.78
C SER A 167 -3.06 -8.53 9.77
N GLN A 168 -3.44 -8.30 8.51
CA GLN A 168 -3.26 -9.26 7.41
C GLN A 168 -1.77 -9.53 7.13
N LEU A 169 -0.94 -8.48 7.13
CA LEU A 169 0.51 -8.62 6.99
C LEU A 169 1.13 -9.47 8.12
N SER A 170 0.64 -9.30 9.36
CA SER A 170 1.08 -10.15 10.48
C SER A 170 0.74 -11.62 10.26
N ALA A 171 -0.46 -11.92 9.76
CA ALA A 171 -0.87 -13.29 9.41
C ALA A 171 -0.04 -13.85 8.26
N LEU A 172 0.23 -13.04 7.24
CA LEU A 172 1.09 -13.41 6.12
C LEU A 172 2.52 -13.73 6.57
N VAL A 173 3.09 -12.98 7.50
CA VAL A 173 4.42 -13.26 8.10
C VAL A 173 4.42 -14.61 8.81
N ALA A 174 3.37 -14.97 9.53
CA ALA A 174 3.25 -16.29 10.15
C ALA A 174 3.20 -17.41 9.09
N GLN A 175 2.48 -17.19 7.98
CA GLN A 175 2.44 -18.11 6.84
C GLN A 175 3.83 -18.26 6.20
N VAL A 176 4.56 -17.16 5.96
CA VAL A 176 5.94 -17.17 5.44
C VAL A 176 6.85 -18.02 6.34
N ASN A 177 6.79 -17.83 7.65
CA ASN A 177 7.59 -18.59 8.61
C ASN A 177 7.29 -20.10 8.54
N THR A 178 6.00 -20.47 8.46
CA THR A 178 5.56 -21.86 8.34
C THR A 178 6.02 -22.48 7.03
N THR A 179 5.87 -21.77 5.91
CA THR A 179 6.29 -22.21 4.58
C THR A 179 7.81 -22.36 4.50
N SER A 180 8.56 -21.41 5.07
CA SER A 180 10.03 -21.49 5.14
C SER A 180 10.51 -22.70 5.94
N ALA A 181 9.90 -22.97 7.08
CA ALA A 181 10.21 -24.15 7.89
C ALA A 181 9.86 -25.46 7.16
N SER A 182 8.77 -25.48 6.40
CA SER A 182 8.38 -26.63 5.58
C SER A 182 9.36 -26.86 4.45
N LEU A 183 9.78 -25.81 3.75
CA LEU A 183 10.77 -25.91 2.68
C LEU A 183 12.13 -26.41 3.21
N ALA A 184 12.59 -25.95 4.36
CA ALA A 184 13.81 -26.44 4.99
C ALA A 184 13.75 -27.96 5.29
N LYS A 185 12.59 -28.45 5.75
CA LYS A 185 12.37 -29.91 5.98
C LYS A 185 12.37 -30.69 4.67
N VAL A 186 11.75 -30.17 3.62
CA VAL A 186 11.76 -30.82 2.29
C VAL A 186 13.17 -30.85 1.72
N ASN A 187 13.94 -29.77 1.82
CA ASN A 187 15.35 -29.73 1.45
C ASN A 187 16.16 -30.81 2.19
N GLN A 188 15.92 -31.00 3.48
CA GLN A 188 16.57 -32.04 4.28
C GLN A 188 16.18 -33.45 3.78
N ALA A 189 14.91 -33.66 3.47
CA ALA A 189 14.42 -34.95 2.96
C ALA A 189 15.02 -35.26 1.59
N ILE A 190 15.12 -34.28 0.69
CA ILE A 190 15.77 -34.42 -0.62
C ILE A 190 17.25 -34.78 -0.44
N GLN A 191 17.99 -34.09 0.41
CA GLN A 191 19.38 -34.38 0.68
C GLN A 191 19.56 -35.83 1.19
N SER A 192 18.74 -36.22 2.15
CA SER A 192 18.83 -37.57 2.75
C SER A 192 18.45 -38.65 1.73
N GLY A 193 17.41 -38.45 0.93
CA GLY A 193 16.96 -39.37 -0.12
C GLY A 193 17.99 -39.50 -1.25
N SER A 194 18.54 -38.36 -1.71
CA SER A 194 19.56 -38.30 -2.76
C SER A 194 20.84 -39.06 -2.34
N VAL A 195 21.31 -38.85 -1.10
CA VAL A 195 22.47 -39.59 -0.57
C VAL A 195 22.20 -41.09 -0.46
N ALA A 196 20.95 -41.48 -0.16
CA ALA A 196 20.53 -42.88 -0.11
C ALA A 196 20.26 -43.47 -1.50
N GLY A 197 20.36 -42.72 -2.58
CA GLY A 197 20.06 -43.15 -3.95
C GLY A 197 18.57 -43.40 -4.23
N LEU A 198 17.68 -42.75 -3.43
CA LEU A 198 16.24 -42.86 -3.61
C LEU A 198 15.74 -41.83 -4.64
N ASP A 199 14.60 -42.15 -5.27
CA ASP A 199 13.88 -41.22 -6.12
C ASP A 199 13.30 -40.08 -5.24
N VAL A 200 13.70 -38.83 -5.53
CA VAL A 200 13.29 -37.62 -4.78
C VAL A 200 12.42 -36.67 -5.60
N ASN A 201 12.00 -37.04 -6.82
CA ASN A 201 11.30 -36.19 -7.76
C ASN A 201 10.03 -35.55 -7.17
N THR A 202 9.22 -36.31 -6.42
CA THR A 202 8.02 -35.78 -5.75
C THR A 202 8.36 -34.76 -4.66
N LEU A 203 9.46 -34.96 -3.92
CA LEU A 203 9.93 -33.99 -2.93
C LEU A 203 10.45 -32.74 -3.60
N GLU A 204 11.06 -32.85 -4.77
CA GLU A 204 11.52 -31.70 -5.55
C GLU A 204 10.35 -30.90 -6.11
N ASP A 205 9.24 -31.52 -6.56
CA ASP A 205 8.01 -30.82 -6.94
C ASP A 205 7.40 -30.06 -5.75
N GLN A 206 7.38 -30.69 -4.58
CA GLN A 206 6.94 -30.04 -3.34
C GLN A 206 7.85 -28.86 -2.94
N ARG A 207 9.18 -29.04 -3.05
CA ARG A 207 10.18 -27.98 -2.83
C ARG A 207 9.92 -26.78 -3.74
N ASP A 208 9.73 -27.02 -5.03
CA ASP A 208 9.53 -25.98 -6.04
C ASP A 208 8.23 -25.22 -5.78
N THR A 209 7.15 -25.92 -5.41
CA THR A 209 5.87 -25.31 -5.03
C THR A 209 6.01 -24.42 -3.79
N LEU A 210 6.72 -24.89 -2.75
CA LEU A 210 6.95 -24.09 -1.53
C LEU A 210 7.83 -22.87 -1.81
N ALA A 211 8.86 -23.00 -2.65
CA ALA A 211 9.73 -21.89 -3.04
C ALA A 211 8.97 -20.83 -3.85
N GLN A 212 8.14 -21.24 -4.82
CA GLN A 212 7.26 -20.34 -5.57
C GLN A 212 6.26 -19.61 -4.65
N THR A 213 5.68 -20.33 -3.69
CA THR A 213 4.79 -19.72 -2.69
C THR A 213 5.51 -18.65 -1.88
N LEU A 214 6.75 -18.89 -1.43
CA LEU A 214 7.56 -17.88 -0.74
C LEU A 214 7.86 -16.66 -1.63
N ALA A 215 8.14 -16.88 -2.91
CA ALA A 215 8.36 -15.79 -3.86
C ALA A 215 7.08 -14.95 -4.06
N GLN A 216 5.91 -15.56 -4.17
CA GLN A 216 4.62 -14.85 -4.25
C GLN A 216 4.31 -14.05 -2.98
N LEU A 217 4.53 -14.65 -1.80
CA LEU A 217 4.25 -13.99 -0.53
C LEU A 217 5.18 -12.82 -0.24
N THR A 218 6.47 -12.94 -0.60
CA THR A 218 7.50 -12.01 -0.13
C THR A 218 8.32 -11.33 -1.23
N GLY A 219 8.22 -11.79 -2.48
CA GLY A 219 9.14 -11.37 -3.55
C GLY A 219 10.56 -11.92 -3.38
N ALA A 220 10.72 -13.00 -2.59
CA ALA A 220 12.00 -13.65 -2.39
C ALA A 220 12.56 -14.23 -3.69
N THR A 221 13.88 -14.21 -3.83
CA THR A 221 14.59 -14.83 -4.94
C THR A 221 14.92 -16.29 -4.65
N ILE A 222 14.71 -17.14 -5.63
CA ILE A 222 14.98 -18.57 -5.56
C ILE A 222 16.32 -18.83 -6.27
N GLN A 223 17.20 -19.58 -5.63
CA GLN A 223 18.49 -20.00 -6.19
C GLN A 223 18.67 -21.50 -5.99
N GLU A 224 19.12 -22.18 -7.02
CA GLU A 224 19.50 -23.58 -6.90
C GLU A 224 20.80 -23.72 -6.10
N GLY A 225 20.77 -24.59 -5.12
CA GLY A 225 21.91 -24.96 -4.29
C GLY A 225 22.53 -26.29 -4.73
N SER A 226 23.51 -26.76 -3.96
CA SER A 226 24.07 -28.11 -4.12
C SER A 226 23.07 -29.18 -3.70
N ASN A 227 23.23 -30.40 -4.23
CA ASN A 227 22.43 -31.58 -3.84
C ASN A 227 20.91 -31.41 -4.05
N ASN A 228 20.51 -30.76 -5.13
CA ASN A 228 19.10 -30.50 -5.50
C ASN A 228 18.30 -29.72 -4.45
N GLN A 229 18.97 -29.01 -3.55
CA GLN A 229 18.35 -28.09 -2.60
C GLN A 229 18.13 -26.72 -3.24
N VAL A 230 17.21 -25.91 -2.68
CA VAL A 230 17.05 -24.52 -3.06
C VAL A 230 17.29 -23.59 -1.88
N THR A 231 17.90 -22.45 -2.17
CA THR A 231 18.03 -21.34 -1.25
C THR A 231 17.02 -20.28 -1.63
N VAL A 232 16.29 -19.77 -0.65
CA VAL A 232 15.33 -18.66 -0.83
C VAL A 232 15.82 -17.47 -0.05
N SER A 233 16.06 -16.35 -0.74
CA SER A 233 16.63 -15.14 -0.16
C SER A 233 15.68 -13.94 -0.28
N LEU A 234 15.58 -13.15 0.78
CA LEU A 234 14.73 -11.95 0.85
C LEU A 234 15.52 -10.78 1.44
N GLY A 235 15.66 -9.69 0.68
CA GLY A 235 16.31 -8.46 1.17
C GLY A 235 17.73 -8.67 1.71
N GLY A 236 18.47 -9.64 1.16
CA GLY A 236 19.82 -9.98 1.59
C GLY A 236 19.89 -11.03 2.72
N LEU A 237 18.76 -11.49 3.23
CA LEU A 237 18.66 -12.59 4.21
C LEU A 237 18.29 -13.89 3.49
N ASN A 238 18.98 -14.98 3.78
CA ASN A 238 18.53 -16.30 3.38
C ASN A 238 17.41 -16.75 4.32
N LEU A 239 16.15 -16.69 3.82
CA LEU A 239 14.99 -17.22 4.56
C LEU A 239 15.10 -18.73 4.75
N VAL A 240 15.55 -19.41 3.70
CA VAL A 240 15.84 -20.84 3.72
C VAL A 240 17.20 -21.08 3.04
N ALA A 241 18.09 -21.72 3.72
CA ALA A 241 19.37 -22.20 3.18
C ALA A 241 19.59 -23.64 3.66
N GLU A 242 19.80 -24.55 2.73
CA GLU A 242 19.92 -25.96 3.05
C GLU A 242 18.72 -26.47 3.89
N ASN A 243 18.94 -26.96 5.09
CA ASN A 243 17.93 -27.45 6.02
C ASN A 243 17.58 -26.45 7.15
N GLN A 244 18.02 -25.20 7.01
CA GLN A 244 17.79 -24.14 8.00
C GLN A 244 16.78 -23.11 7.45
N SER A 245 15.88 -22.67 8.31
CA SER A 245 14.96 -21.54 8.03
C SER A 245 15.17 -20.42 9.03
N GLN A 246 15.08 -19.19 8.55
CA GLN A 246 15.10 -17.97 9.35
C GLN A 246 13.66 -17.45 9.47
N SER A 247 13.25 -17.08 10.69
CA SER A 247 11.93 -16.51 10.93
C SER A 247 11.93 -15.00 10.77
N LEU A 248 10.81 -14.47 10.30
CA LEU A 248 10.53 -13.04 10.19
C LEU A 248 9.59 -12.59 11.31
N SER A 249 9.67 -11.33 11.65
CA SER A 249 8.73 -10.63 12.51
C SER A 249 8.32 -9.30 11.88
N LEU A 250 7.10 -8.86 12.13
CA LEU A 250 6.62 -7.54 11.76
C LEU A 250 6.90 -6.58 12.91
N ASP A 251 7.59 -5.48 12.63
CA ASP A 251 7.82 -4.38 13.57
C ASP A 251 6.99 -3.16 13.13
N THR A 252 6.08 -2.75 14.01
CA THR A 252 5.20 -1.58 13.85
C THR A 252 5.42 -0.53 14.94
N SER A 253 6.51 -0.65 15.70
CA SER A 253 6.82 0.27 16.80
C SER A 253 7.36 1.62 16.34
N GLY A 254 7.83 1.70 15.10
CA GLY A 254 8.31 2.93 14.46
C GLY A 254 7.23 3.68 13.70
N SER A 255 7.64 4.69 12.92
CA SER A 255 6.76 5.46 12.02
C SER A 255 6.31 4.68 10.78
N SER A 256 6.93 3.55 10.50
CA SER A 256 6.64 2.68 9.35
C SER A 256 6.67 1.23 9.78
N ALA A 257 5.79 0.42 9.19
CA ALA A 257 5.80 -1.02 9.33
C ALA A 257 7.00 -1.61 8.57
N VAL A 258 7.78 -2.49 9.20
CA VAL A 258 8.98 -3.08 8.61
C VAL A 258 9.05 -4.56 8.96
N LEU A 259 9.44 -5.40 7.99
CA LEU A 259 9.79 -6.79 8.27
C LEU A 259 11.22 -6.88 8.78
N ARG A 260 11.42 -7.64 9.85
CA ARG A 260 12.73 -7.88 10.46
C ARG A 260 13.05 -9.36 10.52
N ALA A 261 14.33 -9.68 10.38
CA ALA A 261 14.81 -11.00 10.75
C ALA A 261 14.69 -11.17 12.28
N THR A 262 14.09 -12.26 12.73
CA THR A 262 13.96 -12.53 14.19
C THR A 262 15.33 -12.72 14.84
N GLN A 263 16.27 -13.36 14.12
CA GLN A 263 17.68 -13.42 14.54
C GLN A 263 18.43 -12.19 14.01
N GLY A 264 19.07 -11.46 14.90
CA GLY A 264 19.85 -10.26 14.54
C GLY A 264 19.05 -8.97 14.43
N GLY A 265 17.72 -9.01 14.31
CA GLY A 265 16.83 -7.86 14.36
C GLY A 265 16.93 -6.86 13.20
N PHE A 266 17.63 -7.19 12.09
CA PHE A 266 17.82 -6.24 10.99
C PHE A 266 16.56 -6.11 10.13
N ALA A 267 16.31 -4.88 9.71
CA ALA A 267 15.22 -4.57 8.78
C ALA A 267 15.51 -5.13 7.39
N LEU A 268 14.49 -5.70 6.76
CA LEU A 268 14.56 -6.23 5.41
C LEU A 268 13.93 -5.25 4.43
N ASN A 269 14.57 -5.06 3.29
CA ASN A 269 13.97 -4.31 2.18
C ASN A 269 13.08 -5.27 1.37
N VAL A 270 11.76 -5.13 1.53
CA VAL A 270 10.77 -5.95 0.85
C VAL A 270 9.92 -5.05 -0.03
N THR A 271 10.11 -5.16 -1.35
CA THR A 271 9.48 -4.28 -2.35
C THR A 271 8.61 -5.04 -3.35
N SER A 272 8.53 -6.36 -3.23
CA SER A 272 7.78 -7.24 -4.12
C SER A 272 7.09 -8.33 -3.30
N GLY A 273 6.30 -9.17 -3.94
CA GLY A 273 5.43 -10.12 -3.25
C GLY A 273 4.25 -9.42 -2.57
N GLN A 274 3.32 -10.20 -2.10
CA GLN A 274 2.15 -9.68 -1.38
C GLN A 274 2.57 -8.82 -0.17
N ALA A 275 3.62 -9.25 0.57
CA ALA A 275 4.16 -8.48 1.69
C ALA A 275 4.69 -7.12 1.26
N GLY A 276 5.36 -7.02 0.11
CA GLY A 276 5.86 -5.77 -0.44
C GLY A 276 4.73 -4.81 -0.81
N GLY A 277 3.66 -5.32 -1.43
CA GLY A 277 2.44 -4.57 -1.71
C GLY A 277 1.81 -4.02 -0.43
N MET A 278 1.58 -4.88 0.58
CA MET A 278 1.01 -4.46 1.87
C MET A 278 1.88 -3.42 2.60
N LEU A 279 3.21 -3.59 2.59
CA LEU A 279 4.13 -2.61 3.19
C LEU A 279 4.07 -1.26 2.47
N ASN A 280 3.97 -1.25 1.14
CA ASN A 280 3.78 -0.03 0.36
C ASN A 280 2.44 0.64 0.70
N ASP A 281 1.37 -0.14 0.81
CA ASP A 281 0.03 0.37 1.10
C ASP A 281 -0.05 0.98 2.51
N ILE A 282 0.49 0.28 3.53
CA ILE A 282 0.51 0.73 4.93
C ILE A 282 1.41 1.96 5.12
N ASN A 283 2.57 1.99 4.47
CA ASN A 283 3.57 3.04 4.73
C ASN A 283 3.47 4.24 3.78
N THR A 284 2.88 4.09 2.59
CA THR A 284 2.93 5.11 1.53
C THR A 284 1.54 5.47 1.01
N VAL A 285 0.77 4.49 0.53
CA VAL A 285 -0.50 4.75 -0.16
C VAL A 285 -1.53 5.33 0.80
N LEU A 286 -1.86 4.59 1.86
CA LEU A 286 -2.91 5.00 2.81
C LEU A 286 -2.55 6.28 3.58
N PRO A 287 -1.32 6.43 4.13
CA PRO A 287 -0.90 7.70 4.74
C PRO A 287 -0.88 8.86 3.75
N GLY A 288 -0.55 8.61 2.48
CA GLY A 288 -0.56 9.61 1.43
C GLY A 288 -1.97 10.17 1.17
N TYR A 289 -2.99 9.32 1.10
CA TYR A 289 -4.39 9.78 0.94
C TYR A 289 -4.94 10.41 2.22
N LEU A 290 -4.56 9.92 3.39
CA LEU A 290 -4.91 10.57 4.66
C LEU A 290 -4.34 11.99 4.72
N SER A 291 -3.07 12.18 4.35
CA SER A 291 -2.43 13.50 4.30
C SER A 291 -3.07 14.45 3.28
N LYS A 292 -3.50 13.93 2.11
CA LYS A 292 -4.25 14.73 1.12
C LYS A 292 -5.61 15.17 1.68
N LEU A 293 -6.31 14.28 2.38
CA LEU A 293 -7.58 14.61 3.04
C LEU A 293 -7.38 15.61 4.20
N ASP A 294 -6.28 15.49 4.95
CA ASP A 294 -5.86 16.49 5.95
C ASP A 294 -5.65 17.86 5.29
N GLY A 295 -5.04 17.89 4.11
CA GLY A 295 -4.87 19.09 3.30
C GLY A 295 -6.21 19.74 2.93
N VAL A 296 -7.20 18.94 2.52
CA VAL A 296 -8.56 19.44 2.23
C VAL A 296 -9.21 20.05 3.48
N ALA A 297 -9.17 19.34 4.61
CA ALA A 297 -9.75 19.80 5.88
C ALA A 297 -9.10 21.10 6.37
N ASN A 298 -7.76 21.17 6.30
CA ASN A 298 -7.01 22.36 6.69
C ASN A 298 -7.29 23.53 5.74
N THR A 299 -7.31 23.32 4.43
CA THR A 299 -7.64 24.36 3.46
C THR A 299 -9.04 24.93 3.71
N LEU A 300 -10.02 24.06 3.96
CA LEU A 300 -11.38 24.47 4.26
C LEU A 300 -11.46 25.28 5.56
N ARG A 301 -10.82 24.78 6.63
CA ARG A 301 -10.72 25.49 7.91
C ARG A 301 -10.13 26.89 7.73
N ASP A 302 -8.98 26.96 7.08
CA ASP A 302 -8.23 28.21 6.96
C ASP A 302 -8.96 29.20 6.06
N GLN A 303 -9.55 28.73 4.96
CA GLN A 303 -10.34 29.52 4.02
C GLN A 303 -11.55 30.18 4.73
N VAL A 304 -12.32 29.40 5.47
CA VAL A 304 -13.50 29.91 6.17
C VAL A 304 -13.10 30.79 7.36
N ASN A 305 -12.13 30.37 8.16
CA ASN A 305 -11.72 31.10 9.34
C ASN A 305 -11.04 32.45 8.99
N ASN A 306 -10.26 32.51 7.91
CA ASN A 306 -9.62 33.77 7.49
C ASN A 306 -10.63 34.86 7.11
N VAL A 307 -11.77 34.46 6.57
CA VAL A 307 -12.87 35.43 6.26
C VAL A 307 -13.75 35.70 7.48
N MET A 308 -14.09 34.67 8.25
CA MET A 308 -14.94 34.78 9.44
C MET A 308 -14.27 35.54 10.60
N SER A 309 -12.95 35.56 10.65
CA SER A 309 -12.16 36.11 11.74
C SER A 309 -10.99 36.96 11.25
N PRO A 310 -11.14 37.83 10.24
CA PRO A 310 -10.06 38.73 9.92
C PRO A 310 -9.82 39.63 11.13
N ILE A 311 -8.59 39.73 11.56
CA ILE A 311 -8.20 40.68 12.59
C ILE A 311 -7.98 42.02 11.89
N SER A 312 -9.05 42.72 11.61
CA SER A 312 -8.98 44.06 11.04
C SER A 312 -9.83 45.02 11.83
N GLY A 313 -9.40 46.28 11.87
CA GLY A 313 -10.13 47.28 12.55
C GLY A 313 -9.63 48.68 12.30
N THR A 314 -10.39 49.66 12.75
CA THR A 314 -10.04 51.06 12.60
C THR A 314 -9.91 51.73 13.97
N ILE A 315 -8.74 52.22 14.28
CA ILE A 315 -8.53 53.10 15.44
C ILE A 315 -8.98 54.48 15.04
N ALA A 316 -10.04 54.96 15.64
CA ALA A 316 -10.57 56.30 15.34
C ALA A 316 -9.52 57.40 15.57
N ALA A 317 -9.56 58.49 14.80
CA ALA A 317 -8.60 59.58 14.88
C ALA A 317 -8.44 60.18 16.30
N GLY A 318 -9.54 60.22 17.09
CA GLY A 318 -9.48 60.66 18.49
C GLY A 318 -8.98 59.62 19.50
N ALA A 319 -8.72 58.36 19.05
CA ALA A 319 -8.24 57.27 19.88
C ALA A 319 -6.84 56.79 19.48
N THR A 320 -6.12 57.53 18.66
CA THR A 320 -4.76 57.17 18.18
C THR A 320 -3.66 57.42 19.22
N ASP A 321 -3.92 58.26 20.23
CA ASP A 321 -3.02 58.41 21.38
C ASP A 321 -3.38 57.41 22.48
N GLN A 322 -2.57 56.38 22.59
CA GLN A 322 -2.68 55.30 23.57
C GLN A 322 -1.51 55.32 24.57
N SER A 323 -0.77 56.41 24.66
CA SER A 323 0.40 56.53 25.54
C SER A 323 0.08 56.33 27.02
N ALA A 324 -1.16 56.62 27.44
CA ALA A 324 -1.66 56.40 28.79
C ALA A 324 -2.27 54.97 29.01
N ALA A 325 -2.48 54.17 27.97
CA ALA A 325 -3.19 52.90 28.06
C ALA A 325 -2.32 51.75 28.61
N GLY A 326 -1.01 51.95 28.76
CA GLY A 326 -0.09 50.91 29.18
C GLY A 326 0.12 49.83 28.09
N THR A 327 -0.06 48.55 28.42
CA THR A 327 0.06 47.46 27.45
C THR A 327 -1.31 47.02 26.98
N LEU A 328 -1.54 47.11 25.69
CA LEU A 328 -2.72 46.61 25.01
C LEU A 328 -2.53 45.15 24.66
N GLN A 329 -3.49 44.31 24.99
CA GLN A 329 -3.36 42.85 24.82
C GLN A 329 -4.56 42.25 24.11
N PHE A 330 -4.30 41.16 23.36
CA PHE A 330 -5.33 40.25 22.83
C PHE A 330 -4.78 38.85 22.76
N GLY A 331 -5.67 37.86 22.83
CA GLY A 331 -5.32 36.46 22.65
C GLY A 331 -5.30 36.10 21.17
N LEU A 332 -4.29 35.35 20.74
CA LEU A 332 -4.16 34.87 19.38
C LEU A 332 -3.76 33.38 19.40
N ALA A 333 -4.48 32.58 18.67
CA ALA A 333 -4.10 31.19 18.42
C ALA A 333 -3.70 31.01 16.95
N LEU A 334 -2.65 30.26 16.70
CA LEU A 334 -2.18 29.88 15.38
C LEU A 334 -2.62 28.44 15.10
N ASP A 335 -3.24 28.15 13.95
CA ASP A 335 -3.61 26.82 13.45
C ASP A 335 -4.43 25.97 14.46
N GLY A 336 -5.29 26.64 15.23
CA GLY A 336 -6.09 25.95 16.25
C GLY A 336 -5.32 25.52 17.51
N GLY A 337 -4.07 25.95 17.64
CA GLY A 337 -3.24 25.70 18.84
C GLY A 337 -3.70 26.47 20.08
N ALA A 338 -2.91 26.38 21.15
CA ALA A 338 -3.17 27.13 22.38
C ALA A 338 -3.08 28.65 22.13
N SER A 339 -4.01 29.41 22.73
CA SER A 339 -3.97 30.88 22.63
C SER A 339 -2.74 31.44 23.35
N THR A 340 -2.00 32.26 22.64
CA THR A 340 -0.91 33.08 23.17
C THR A 340 -1.34 34.54 23.30
N THR A 341 -0.79 35.28 24.26
CA THR A 341 -1.10 36.68 24.44
C THR A 341 -0.18 37.56 23.58
N VAL A 342 -0.75 38.29 22.65
CA VAL A 342 -0.07 39.37 21.92
C VAL A 342 -0.13 40.65 22.76
N SER A 343 1.01 41.23 23.04
CA SER A 343 1.13 42.41 23.89
C SER A 343 1.77 43.57 23.13
N VAL A 344 1.04 44.67 22.92
CA VAL A 344 1.51 45.86 22.23
C VAL A 344 1.61 46.98 23.23
N ALA A 345 2.77 47.64 23.35
CA ALA A 345 2.94 48.78 24.21
C ALA A 345 2.14 49.98 23.67
N GLY A 346 1.33 50.59 24.51
CA GLY A 346 0.61 51.81 24.16
C GLY A 346 1.56 52.95 23.89
N ALA A 347 1.29 53.71 22.82
CA ALA A 347 2.06 54.87 22.40
C ALA A 347 1.14 55.88 21.72
N ASP A 348 1.64 57.08 21.47
CA ASP A 348 0.94 58.05 20.64
C ASP A 348 1.20 57.72 19.15
N TRP A 349 0.15 57.31 18.46
CA TRP A 349 0.16 56.98 17.03
C TRP A 349 -0.55 58.05 16.18
N SER A 350 -0.85 59.23 16.75
CA SER A 350 -1.63 60.30 16.10
C SER A 350 -0.86 61.10 15.05
N GLY A 351 0.46 61.04 15.05
CA GLY A 351 1.31 61.86 14.19
C GLY A 351 1.77 61.23 12.89
N ALA A 352 2.49 62.00 12.08
CA ALA A 352 3.16 61.51 10.88
C ALA A 352 4.15 60.39 11.28
N GLY A 353 3.95 59.18 10.77
CA GLY A 353 4.72 58.00 11.15
C GLY A 353 4.09 57.12 12.24
N GLY A 354 2.99 57.54 12.85
CA GLY A 354 2.28 56.77 13.89
C GLY A 354 1.80 55.41 13.37
N ALA A 355 1.28 55.33 12.15
CA ALA A 355 0.91 54.07 11.50
C ALA A 355 2.11 53.11 11.37
N ALA A 356 3.27 53.61 10.94
CA ALA A 356 4.47 52.78 10.80
C ALA A 356 5.01 52.30 12.16
N ALA A 357 4.92 53.17 13.20
CA ALA A 357 5.30 52.81 14.56
C ALA A 357 4.39 51.72 15.16
N LEU A 358 3.06 51.85 14.98
CA LEU A 358 2.11 50.84 15.40
C LEU A 358 2.32 49.52 14.63
N GLN A 359 2.52 49.58 13.32
CA GLN A 359 2.79 48.41 12.51
C GLN A 359 4.02 47.64 13.00
N THR A 360 5.12 48.36 13.27
CA THR A 360 6.36 47.75 13.77
C THR A 360 6.16 47.12 15.15
N SER A 361 5.48 47.80 16.07
CA SER A 361 5.20 47.30 17.41
C SER A 361 4.29 46.07 17.38
N LEU A 362 3.26 46.10 16.54
CA LEU A 362 2.32 44.98 16.37
C LEU A 362 2.99 43.78 15.71
N GLN A 363 3.79 43.99 14.65
CA GLN A 363 4.55 42.92 14.01
C GLN A 363 5.52 42.25 14.99
N THR A 364 6.26 43.02 15.77
CA THR A 364 7.17 42.50 16.80
C THR A 364 6.42 41.68 17.86
N ALA A 365 5.25 42.13 18.27
CA ALA A 365 4.42 41.43 19.24
C ALA A 365 3.85 40.11 18.68
N LEU A 366 3.46 40.11 17.40
CA LEU A 366 3.02 38.92 16.68
C LEU A 366 4.17 37.89 16.55
N ASP A 367 5.32 38.34 16.06
CA ASP A 367 6.51 37.48 15.90
C ASP A 367 6.95 36.86 17.23
N THR A 368 6.78 37.58 18.33
CA THR A 368 7.08 37.10 19.69
C THR A 368 6.05 36.06 20.17
N ALA A 369 4.76 36.29 19.87
CA ALA A 369 3.67 35.46 20.39
C ALA A 369 3.48 34.15 19.60
N ILE A 370 3.57 34.21 18.28
CA ILE A 370 3.24 33.08 17.36
C ILE A 370 4.40 32.67 16.46
N GLY A 371 5.58 33.28 16.58
CA GLY A 371 6.76 33.02 15.75
C GLY A 371 6.83 33.92 14.52
N ALA A 372 8.05 34.32 14.16
CA ALA A 372 8.32 35.24 13.04
C ALA A 372 7.88 34.64 11.70
N GLY A 373 7.21 35.41 10.88
CA GLY A 373 6.77 35.03 9.54
C GLY A 373 5.43 34.28 9.48
N ASN A 374 4.75 34.03 10.59
CA ASN A 374 3.46 33.36 10.62
C ASN A 374 2.26 34.30 10.46
N ALA A 375 2.47 35.60 10.68
CA ALA A 375 1.47 36.64 10.44
C ALA A 375 2.13 37.94 9.99
N THR A 376 1.36 38.76 9.28
CA THR A 376 1.76 40.11 8.86
C THR A 376 0.79 41.14 9.37
N ALA A 377 1.29 42.19 10.04
CA ALA A 377 0.54 43.37 10.42
C ALA A 377 0.66 44.43 9.33
N THR A 378 -0.46 45.02 8.96
CA THR A 378 -0.51 46.19 8.07
C THR A 378 -1.27 47.32 8.76
N VAL A 379 -0.69 48.51 8.81
CA VAL A 379 -1.35 49.69 9.38
C VAL A 379 -1.28 50.82 8.37
N THR A 380 -2.43 51.40 8.05
CA THR A 380 -2.53 52.54 7.11
C THR A 380 -3.24 53.71 7.77
N THR A 381 -2.81 54.92 7.45
CA THR A 381 -3.48 56.15 7.91
C THR A 381 -4.56 56.55 6.90
N ASN A 382 -5.78 56.70 7.36
CA ASN A 382 -6.90 57.19 6.56
C ASN A 382 -6.91 58.72 6.45
N GLY A 383 -7.65 59.24 5.47
CA GLY A 383 -7.73 60.69 5.22
C GLY A 383 -8.34 61.51 6.36
N ASP A 384 -9.05 60.90 7.30
CA ASP A 384 -9.63 61.49 8.51
C ASP A 384 -8.70 61.42 9.74
N GLY A 385 -7.49 60.87 9.56
CA GLY A 385 -6.52 60.68 10.64
C GLY A 385 -6.74 59.40 11.48
N SER A 386 -7.72 58.56 11.14
CA SER A 386 -7.89 57.24 11.75
C SER A 386 -6.84 56.25 11.19
N LEU A 387 -6.57 55.17 11.93
CA LEU A 387 -5.65 54.13 11.53
C LEU A 387 -6.41 52.84 11.23
N SER A 388 -6.32 52.35 10.01
CA SER A 388 -6.79 51.02 9.65
C SER A 388 -5.68 50.03 9.95
N VAL A 389 -6.01 49.00 10.74
CA VAL A 389 -5.12 47.93 11.15
C VAL A 389 -5.65 46.62 10.60
N ALA A 390 -4.80 45.82 9.99
CA ALA A 390 -5.12 44.46 9.57
C ALA A 390 -3.99 43.52 9.99
N ILE A 391 -4.36 42.35 10.48
CA ILE A 391 -3.44 41.23 10.77
C ILE A 391 -3.90 40.05 9.91
N ALA A 392 -3.04 39.62 8.99
CA ALA A 392 -3.30 38.51 8.11
C ALA A 392 -2.34 37.37 8.41
N PRO A 393 -2.78 36.09 8.33
CA PRO A 393 -1.89 34.97 8.36
C PRO A 393 -0.98 34.95 7.13
N THR A 394 0.20 34.34 7.25
CA THR A 394 1.15 34.18 6.15
C THR A 394 1.16 32.70 5.70
N GLY A 395 1.12 32.47 4.41
CA GLY A 395 1.15 31.12 3.84
C GLY A 395 -0.14 30.33 4.13
N THR A 396 -0.01 29.14 4.68
CA THR A 396 -1.13 28.22 5.01
C THR A 396 -1.61 28.33 6.46
N HIS A 397 -1.13 29.33 7.21
CA HIS A 397 -1.49 29.51 8.61
C HIS A 397 -2.87 30.14 8.76
N ALA A 398 -3.58 29.74 9.82
CA ALA A 398 -4.84 30.33 10.25
C ALA A 398 -4.68 31.05 11.60
N LEU A 399 -5.22 32.23 11.71
CA LEU A 399 -5.20 33.00 12.94
C LEU A 399 -6.59 33.03 13.59
N GLN A 400 -6.63 32.85 14.89
CA GLN A 400 -7.87 32.93 15.68
C GLN A 400 -7.68 33.94 16.82
N VAL A 401 -8.50 34.97 16.86
CA VAL A 401 -8.55 35.85 18.02
C VAL A 401 -9.37 35.19 19.12
N GLN A 402 -8.77 35.05 20.28
CA GLN A 402 -9.47 34.63 21.49
C GLN A 402 -9.58 35.82 22.44
N ALA A 403 -10.78 36.07 22.96
CA ALA A 403 -10.95 37.02 24.04
C ALA A 403 -10.25 36.47 25.29
N SER A 404 -9.01 36.84 25.52
CA SER A 404 -8.34 36.54 26.78
C SER A 404 -8.63 37.63 27.81
N GLY A 405 -9.01 37.18 29.00
CA GLY A 405 -9.39 37.92 30.18
C GLY A 405 -8.78 39.32 30.35
N ALA A 406 -9.27 40.07 31.28
CA ALA A 406 -8.85 41.34 31.92
C ALA A 406 -8.38 42.53 31.07
N ASN A 407 -7.81 42.39 29.86
CA ASN A 407 -7.34 43.48 29.02
C ASN A 407 -7.64 43.25 27.53
N ALA A 408 -8.91 43.21 27.14
CA ALA A 408 -9.37 43.19 25.74
C ALA A 408 -9.13 44.59 25.03
N GLY A 409 -8.22 45.39 25.52
CA GLY A 409 -8.04 46.78 25.11
C GLY A 409 -7.73 46.95 23.64
N PHE A 410 -6.92 46.06 23.03
CA PHE A 410 -6.57 46.20 21.61
C PHE A 410 -7.72 45.79 20.69
N ALA A 411 -8.42 44.71 21.00
CA ALA A 411 -9.60 44.28 20.24
C ALA A 411 -10.74 45.31 20.33
N THR A 412 -10.92 45.93 21.51
CA THR A 412 -11.89 47.00 21.70
C THR A 412 -11.48 48.28 20.95
N LEU A 413 -10.18 48.57 20.88
CA LEU A 413 -9.65 49.72 20.16
C LEU A 413 -9.82 49.59 18.64
N LEU A 414 -9.69 48.37 18.09
CA LEU A 414 -9.87 48.13 16.66
C LEU A 414 -11.32 48.25 16.20
N GLY A 415 -12.31 48.04 17.06
CA GLY A 415 -13.73 48.36 16.81
C GLY A 415 -14.44 47.53 15.73
N SER A 416 -13.74 46.69 14.99
CA SER A 416 -14.35 45.97 13.85
C SER A 416 -13.69 44.62 13.56
N THR A 417 -14.08 43.63 14.31
CA THR A 417 -13.94 42.23 13.90
C THR A 417 -15.30 41.74 13.37
N PRO A 418 -15.39 40.81 12.42
CA PRO A 418 -16.66 40.19 12.09
C PRO A 418 -17.31 39.69 13.37
N VAL A 419 -18.54 40.09 13.61
CA VAL A 419 -19.27 39.74 14.82
C VAL A 419 -20.51 38.96 14.47
N GLY A 420 -20.84 37.99 15.32
CA GLY A 420 -22.16 37.39 15.35
C GLY A 420 -23.20 38.39 15.84
N THR A 421 -24.48 38.07 15.70
CA THR A 421 -25.59 38.90 16.21
C THR A 421 -25.61 39.04 17.74
N ASP A 422 -24.79 38.25 18.44
CA ASP A 422 -24.55 38.33 19.88
C ASP A 422 -23.52 39.41 20.27
N GLY A 423 -22.97 40.15 19.30
CA GLY A 423 -22.03 41.25 19.51
C GLY A 423 -20.59 40.83 19.85
N ILE A 424 -20.26 39.55 19.74
CA ILE A 424 -18.92 39.00 20.04
C ILE A 424 -18.18 38.71 18.73
N GLY A 425 -17.05 39.37 18.51
CA GLY A 425 -16.27 39.29 17.28
C GLY A 425 -15.24 38.16 17.28
N GLY A 426 -14.77 37.86 16.07
CA GLY A 426 -13.54 37.07 15.85
C GLY A 426 -13.60 35.61 16.31
N ARG A 427 -14.60 34.82 15.88
CA ARG A 427 -14.71 33.42 16.25
C ARG A 427 -14.34 32.50 15.10
N ALA A 428 -13.42 31.59 15.35
CA ALA A 428 -13.19 30.49 14.43
C ALA A 428 -14.47 29.72 14.15
N PHE A 429 -14.79 29.49 12.89
CA PHE A 429 -15.93 28.68 12.47
C PHE A 429 -15.61 27.19 12.52
N PHE A 430 -14.44 26.80 11.99
CA PHE A 430 -13.92 25.44 12.06
C PHE A 430 -12.70 25.34 12.97
N THR A 431 -12.52 24.15 13.57
CA THR A 431 -11.39 23.76 14.41
C THR A 431 -10.83 22.42 13.95
N GLY A 432 -9.69 22.05 14.50
CA GLY A 432 -8.99 20.82 14.17
C GLY A 432 -7.70 21.10 13.41
N THR A 433 -6.79 20.11 13.39
CA THR A 433 -5.47 20.17 12.75
C THR A 433 -5.31 19.16 11.62
N ASN A 434 -6.27 18.25 11.48
CA ASN A 434 -6.30 17.21 10.47
C ASN A 434 -7.74 16.74 10.20
N ALA A 435 -7.92 15.88 9.21
CA ALA A 435 -9.22 15.35 8.83
C ALA A 435 -9.92 14.55 9.94
N SER A 436 -9.16 13.91 10.83
CA SER A 436 -9.75 13.07 11.89
C SER A 436 -10.34 13.87 13.06
N ASN A 437 -9.91 15.12 13.24
CA ASN A 437 -10.39 16.02 14.31
C ASN A 437 -11.00 17.32 13.80
N PHE A 438 -11.26 17.41 12.49
CA PHE A 438 -11.92 18.54 11.87
C PHE A 438 -13.34 18.66 12.40
N ALA A 439 -13.72 19.85 12.87
CA ALA A 439 -15.02 20.06 13.51
C ALA A 439 -15.49 21.52 13.41
N VAL A 440 -16.80 21.73 13.50
CA VAL A 440 -17.34 23.06 13.76
C VAL A 440 -16.93 23.50 15.18
N SER A 441 -16.44 24.72 15.31
CA SER A 441 -16.00 25.27 16.61
C SER A 441 -17.11 25.23 17.64
N ALA A 442 -16.80 24.79 18.86
CA ALA A 442 -17.74 24.81 19.97
C ALA A 442 -18.29 26.21 20.29
N LEU A 443 -17.56 27.27 19.87
CA LEU A 443 -17.98 28.66 20.04
C LEU A 443 -19.19 29.03 19.19
N VAL A 444 -19.40 28.35 18.05
CA VAL A 444 -20.50 28.62 17.10
C VAL A 444 -21.49 27.45 16.99
N ALA A 445 -21.07 26.22 17.25
CA ALA A 445 -21.88 25.01 17.02
C ALA A 445 -23.24 25.01 17.75
N GLY A 446 -23.31 25.55 18.96
CA GLY A 446 -24.54 25.64 19.76
C GLY A 446 -25.22 27.02 19.71
N ASN A 447 -24.68 27.96 18.96
CA ASN A 447 -25.13 29.34 18.95
C ASN A 447 -25.15 29.91 17.52
N PRO A 448 -26.26 29.80 16.79
CA PRO A 448 -26.39 30.37 15.43
C PRO A 448 -26.14 31.86 15.36
N SER A 449 -26.44 32.59 16.45
CA SER A 449 -26.19 34.03 16.52
C SER A 449 -24.70 34.41 16.58
N ALA A 450 -23.83 33.44 16.91
CA ALA A 450 -22.38 33.63 16.92
C ALA A 450 -21.73 33.52 15.53
N VAL A 451 -22.47 33.05 14.52
CA VAL A 451 -21.99 33.00 13.14
C VAL A 451 -21.89 34.40 12.57
N ALA A 452 -20.70 34.87 12.17
CA ALA A 452 -20.52 36.16 11.55
C ALA A 452 -21.08 36.14 10.12
N ALA A 453 -22.09 36.97 9.83
CA ALA A 453 -22.63 37.16 8.48
C ALA A 453 -22.06 38.39 7.79
N GLY A 454 -21.72 39.42 8.57
CA GLY A 454 -21.20 40.69 8.09
C GLY A 454 -20.16 41.29 9.01
N VAL A 455 -19.68 42.47 8.65
CA VAL A 455 -18.66 43.21 9.40
C VAL A 455 -19.33 44.03 10.52
N ALA A 456 -18.66 44.09 11.68
CA ALA A 456 -19.14 44.88 12.83
C ALA A 456 -19.32 46.35 12.46
N GLY A 457 -20.43 46.92 12.90
CA GLY A 457 -20.77 48.31 12.62
C GLY A 457 -21.66 48.55 11.41
N ASN A 458 -21.76 47.57 10.47
CA ASN A 458 -22.59 47.71 9.26
C ASN A 458 -24.08 47.33 9.52
N GLY A 459 -24.39 46.88 10.73
CA GLY A 459 -25.75 46.50 11.12
C GLY A 459 -26.08 45.01 10.93
N SER A 460 -27.25 44.62 11.50
CA SER A 460 -27.66 43.20 11.52
C SER A 460 -28.08 42.63 10.16
N LEU A 461 -28.18 43.47 9.13
CA LEU A 461 -28.54 43.09 7.77
C LEU A 461 -27.32 43.00 6.84
N ASP A 462 -26.12 43.18 7.35
CA ASP A 462 -24.89 43.01 6.58
C ASP A 462 -24.59 41.52 6.40
N GLY A 463 -24.56 41.07 5.15
CA GLY A 463 -24.24 39.71 4.72
C GLY A 463 -22.89 39.59 4.00
N SER A 464 -22.04 40.62 4.05
CA SER A 464 -20.81 40.73 3.24
C SER A 464 -19.81 39.63 3.52
N VAL A 465 -19.62 39.23 4.77
CA VAL A 465 -18.73 38.10 5.17
C VAL A 465 -19.24 36.75 4.63
N ALA A 466 -20.55 36.55 4.77
CA ALA A 466 -21.15 35.32 4.25
C ALA A 466 -21.14 35.26 2.71
N LEU A 467 -21.31 36.39 2.03
CA LEU A 467 -21.21 36.51 0.57
C LEU A 467 -19.78 36.16 0.08
N GLU A 468 -18.77 36.74 0.73
CA GLU A 468 -17.37 36.44 0.40
C GLU A 468 -17.06 34.94 0.53
N LEU A 469 -17.65 34.26 1.53
CA LEU A 469 -17.54 32.78 1.69
C LEU A 469 -18.32 32.01 0.64
N GLY A 470 -19.51 32.45 0.25
CA GLY A 470 -20.28 31.86 -0.84
C GLY A 470 -19.54 31.93 -2.18
N ASP A 471 -18.93 33.06 -2.48
CA ASP A 471 -18.12 33.29 -3.68
C ASP A 471 -16.88 32.38 -3.76
N MET A 472 -16.45 31.77 -2.64
CA MET A 472 -15.33 30.82 -2.60
C MET A 472 -15.61 29.52 -3.36
N ALA A 473 -16.86 29.18 -3.62
CA ALA A 473 -17.26 28.07 -4.49
C ALA A 473 -16.56 28.11 -5.88
N THR A 474 -16.19 29.30 -6.36
CA THR A 474 -15.54 29.50 -7.65
C THR A 474 -14.01 29.64 -7.56
N SER A 475 -13.43 29.47 -6.38
CA SER A 475 -11.98 29.65 -6.15
C SER A 475 -11.17 28.48 -6.74
N ASN A 476 -10.21 28.80 -7.61
CA ASN A 476 -9.32 27.81 -8.20
C ASN A 476 -8.24 27.26 -7.23
N SER A 477 -8.16 27.79 -6.02
CA SER A 477 -7.18 27.39 -4.99
C SER A 477 -7.82 26.99 -3.65
N GLY A 478 -9.15 26.86 -3.62
CA GLY A 478 -9.92 26.55 -2.42
C GLY A 478 -10.01 25.05 -2.10
N ALA A 479 -10.83 24.74 -1.10
CA ALA A 479 -11.08 23.36 -0.64
C ALA A 479 -11.66 22.48 -1.75
N ASP A 480 -12.55 23.02 -2.61
CA ASP A 480 -13.11 22.32 -3.77
C ASP A 480 -12.02 21.89 -4.75
N ALA A 481 -11.12 22.81 -5.10
CA ALA A 481 -10.01 22.54 -6.01
C ALA A 481 -9.04 21.51 -5.42
N THR A 482 -8.73 21.61 -4.13
CA THR A 482 -7.87 20.68 -3.40
C THR A 482 -8.49 19.28 -3.37
N TYR A 483 -9.78 19.18 -3.06
CA TYR A 483 -10.51 17.92 -3.07
C TYR A 483 -10.61 17.31 -4.47
N SER A 484 -11.00 18.11 -5.46
CA SER A 484 -11.06 17.68 -6.87
C SER A 484 -9.71 17.15 -7.36
N THR A 485 -8.62 17.84 -7.04
CA THR A 485 -7.25 17.40 -7.36
C THR A 485 -6.92 16.06 -6.69
N MET A 486 -7.30 15.89 -5.42
CA MET A 486 -7.10 14.62 -4.70
C MET A 486 -7.85 13.47 -5.38
N ILE A 487 -9.11 13.66 -5.76
CA ILE A 487 -9.93 12.62 -6.43
C ILE A 487 -9.41 12.32 -7.84
N GLN A 488 -9.00 13.33 -8.59
CA GLN A 488 -8.38 13.14 -9.91
C GLN A 488 -7.08 12.32 -9.78
N GLN A 489 -6.24 12.66 -8.80
CA GLN A 489 -5.01 11.92 -8.54
C GLN A 489 -5.30 10.45 -8.14
N LEU A 490 -6.33 10.22 -7.29
CA LEU A 490 -6.78 8.88 -6.94
C LEU A 490 -7.19 8.07 -8.16
N GLY A 491 -7.95 8.70 -9.07
CA GLY A 491 -8.34 8.06 -10.33
C GLY A 491 -7.15 7.71 -11.23
N MET A 492 -6.16 8.60 -11.31
CA MET A 492 -4.94 8.37 -12.10
C MET A 492 -4.07 7.27 -11.46
N ASP A 493 -3.83 7.34 -10.16
CA ASP A 493 -3.01 6.36 -9.43
C ASP A 493 -3.64 4.95 -9.51
N ALA A 494 -4.94 4.83 -9.30
CA ALA A 494 -5.65 3.56 -9.42
C ALA A 494 -5.61 3.01 -10.85
N LYS A 495 -5.74 3.89 -11.85
CA LYS A 495 -5.65 3.47 -13.27
C LYS A 495 -4.24 3.02 -13.65
N ASP A 496 -3.20 3.68 -13.14
CA ASP A 496 -1.81 3.27 -13.36
C ASP A 496 -1.56 1.88 -12.77
N VAL A 497 -1.91 1.68 -11.50
CA VAL A 497 -1.76 0.37 -10.83
C VAL A 497 -2.53 -0.71 -11.57
N GLN A 498 -3.78 -0.48 -11.94
CA GLN A 498 -4.60 -1.44 -12.69
C GLN A 498 -3.97 -1.78 -14.06
N THR A 499 -3.40 -0.78 -14.75
CA THR A 499 -2.77 -1.01 -16.05
C THR A 499 -1.51 -1.86 -15.90
N ARG A 500 -0.67 -1.57 -14.91
CA ARG A 500 0.53 -2.35 -14.59
C ARG A 500 0.20 -3.77 -14.16
N ASP A 501 -0.85 -3.93 -13.36
CA ASP A 501 -1.37 -5.24 -12.95
C ASP A 501 -1.81 -6.08 -14.15
N ASN A 502 -2.62 -5.54 -15.05
CA ASN A 502 -3.05 -6.23 -16.27
C ASN A 502 -1.86 -6.65 -17.17
N VAL A 503 -0.85 -5.79 -17.33
CA VAL A 503 0.37 -6.10 -18.10
C VAL A 503 1.15 -7.23 -17.42
N GLN A 504 1.27 -7.17 -16.10
CA GLN A 504 1.95 -8.18 -15.32
C GLN A 504 1.23 -9.54 -15.37
N GLN A 505 -0.10 -9.56 -15.32
CA GLN A 505 -0.92 -10.75 -15.50
C GLN A 505 -0.67 -11.42 -16.85
N GLN A 506 -0.62 -10.63 -17.93
CA GLN A 506 -0.30 -11.16 -19.27
C GLN A 506 1.12 -11.75 -19.34
N SER A 507 2.09 -11.10 -18.68
CA SER A 507 3.47 -11.61 -18.60
C SER A 507 3.52 -12.94 -17.86
N VAL A 508 2.83 -13.06 -16.71
CA VAL A 508 2.73 -14.31 -15.95
C VAL A 508 2.05 -15.40 -16.77
N GLN A 509 0.93 -15.12 -17.42
CA GLN A 509 0.23 -16.09 -18.27
C GLN A 509 1.11 -16.62 -19.41
N SER A 510 1.87 -15.74 -20.07
CA SER A 510 2.81 -16.13 -21.13
C SER A 510 3.94 -17.02 -20.60
N LEU A 511 4.46 -16.68 -19.41
CA LEU A 511 5.52 -17.45 -18.76
C LEU A 511 5.02 -18.83 -18.29
N ASP A 512 3.83 -18.89 -17.70
CA ASP A 512 3.23 -20.16 -17.27
C ASP A 512 2.90 -21.06 -18.46
N ALA A 513 2.47 -20.47 -19.60
CA ALA A 513 2.31 -21.22 -20.84
C ALA A 513 3.65 -21.80 -21.34
N ALA A 514 4.74 -21.05 -21.28
CA ALA A 514 6.07 -21.53 -21.63
C ALA A 514 6.54 -22.65 -20.69
N ARG A 515 6.35 -22.51 -19.37
CA ARG A 515 6.63 -23.56 -18.38
C ARG A 515 5.82 -24.84 -18.65
N ASN A 516 4.51 -24.70 -18.86
CA ASN A 516 3.64 -25.82 -19.12
C ASN A 516 3.96 -26.54 -20.43
N SER A 517 4.46 -25.83 -21.44
CA SER A 517 4.89 -26.44 -22.70
C SER A 517 6.13 -27.33 -22.54
N GLN A 518 6.98 -27.07 -21.54
CA GLN A 518 8.18 -27.87 -21.26
C GLN A 518 7.95 -28.92 -20.17
N ALA A 519 7.35 -28.52 -19.05
CA ALA A 519 7.22 -29.33 -17.84
C ALA A 519 5.85 -30.00 -17.71
N GLY A 520 4.86 -29.56 -18.46
CA GLY A 520 3.49 -30.07 -18.40
C GLY A 520 3.35 -31.48 -19.00
N VAL A 521 2.39 -32.22 -18.48
CA VAL A 521 2.03 -33.53 -19.00
C VAL A 521 1.05 -33.40 -20.17
N ASN A 522 1.46 -33.83 -21.35
CA ASN A 522 0.54 -34.02 -22.47
C ASN A 522 -0.01 -35.48 -22.43
N THR A 523 -1.26 -35.62 -22.04
CA THR A 523 -1.89 -36.94 -21.85
C THR A 523 -1.90 -37.77 -23.14
N ASP A 524 -2.04 -37.17 -24.33
CA ASP A 524 -2.05 -37.90 -25.61
C ASP A 524 -0.64 -38.46 -25.93
N GLU A 525 0.40 -37.68 -25.64
CA GLU A 525 1.78 -38.09 -25.78
C GLU A 525 2.11 -39.21 -24.79
N GLU A 526 1.74 -39.08 -23.51
CA GLU A 526 1.97 -40.10 -22.51
C GLU A 526 1.18 -41.39 -22.80
N MET A 527 -0.05 -41.32 -23.31
CA MET A 527 -0.80 -42.49 -23.74
C MET A 527 -0.15 -43.20 -24.93
N THR A 528 0.44 -42.44 -25.86
CA THR A 528 1.22 -42.98 -26.97
C THR A 528 2.46 -43.71 -26.46
N ASN A 529 3.20 -43.09 -25.54
CA ASN A 529 4.38 -43.65 -24.89
C ASN A 529 4.01 -44.92 -24.11
N MET A 530 2.87 -44.93 -23.40
CA MET A 530 2.37 -46.13 -22.70
C MET A 530 2.13 -47.29 -23.66
N VAL A 531 1.51 -47.04 -24.82
CA VAL A 531 1.28 -48.09 -25.84
C VAL A 531 2.62 -48.58 -26.39
N GLU A 532 3.58 -47.70 -26.63
CA GLU A 532 4.92 -48.08 -27.11
C GLU A 532 5.65 -48.94 -26.08
N TYR A 533 5.70 -48.55 -24.82
CA TYR A 533 6.31 -49.30 -23.73
C TYR A 533 5.61 -50.66 -23.51
N GLN A 534 4.27 -50.71 -23.61
CA GLN A 534 3.52 -51.95 -23.54
C GLN A 534 3.91 -52.89 -24.67
N LYS A 535 4.01 -52.41 -25.91
CA LYS A 535 4.42 -53.22 -27.06
C LYS A 535 5.87 -53.71 -26.94
N ALA A 536 6.76 -52.89 -26.45
CA ALA A 536 8.15 -53.28 -26.19
C ALA A 536 8.23 -54.32 -25.07
N TYR A 537 7.41 -54.18 -24.03
CA TYR A 537 7.28 -55.18 -22.96
C TYR A 537 6.77 -56.53 -23.51
N GLU A 538 5.67 -56.55 -24.30
CA GLU A 538 5.10 -57.71 -24.93
C GLU A 538 6.12 -58.41 -25.85
N ALA A 539 6.90 -57.66 -26.64
CA ALA A 539 7.95 -58.18 -27.50
C ALA A 539 9.08 -58.85 -26.71
N SER A 540 9.54 -58.19 -25.62
CA SER A 540 10.56 -58.75 -24.72
C SER A 540 10.06 -60.02 -24.01
N ALA A 541 8.81 -60.06 -23.55
CA ALA A 541 8.19 -61.24 -22.96
C ALA A 541 8.09 -62.40 -23.94
N LYS A 542 7.73 -62.10 -25.21
CA LYS A 542 7.68 -63.15 -26.29
C LYS A 542 9.07 -63.66 -26.63
N PHE A 543 10.10 -62.86 -26.56
CA PHE A 543 11.48 -63.27 -26.73
C PHE A 543 11.91 -64.25 -25.61
N VAL A 544 11.55 -63.99 -24.34
CA VAL A 544 11.78 -64.90 -23.21
C VAL A 544 11.11 -66.26 -23.47
N THR A 545 9.83 -66.32 -23.88
CA THR A 545 9.11 -67.54 -24.17
C THR A 545 9.72 -68.33 -25.35
N THR A 546 10.28 -67.61 -26.34
CA THR A 546 10.98 -68.22 -27.48
C THR A 546 12.31 -68.85 -27.04
N LEU A 547 13.06 -68.21 -26.16
CA LEU A 547 14.28 -68.73 -25.56
C LEU A 547 13.98 -69.99 -24.69
N ASP A 548 12.91 -69.92 -23.88
CA ASP A 548 12.47 -71.04 -23.07
C ASP A 548 12.12 -72.25 -23.93
N SER A 549 11.38 -72.10 -25.03
CA SER A 549 11.08 -73.16 -25.98
C SER A 549 12.32 -73.69 -26.72
N MET A 550 13.34 -72.89 -26.99
CA MET A 550 14.61 -73.32 -27.52
C MET A 550 15.40 -74.15 -26.49
N LEU A 551 15.43 -73.71 -25.22
CA LEU A 551 16.04 -74.43 -24.11
C LEU A 551 15.38 -75.85 -23.92
N ASP A 552 14.04 -75.91 -23.92
CA ASP A 552 13.29 -77.12 -23.85
C ASP A 552 13.62 -78.09 -25.00
N THR A 553 13.75 -77.54 -26.22
CA THR A 553 14.14 -78.33 -27.39
C THR A 553 15.56 -78.86 -27.23
N LEU A 554 16.52 -78.03 -26.76
CA LEU A 554 17.89 -78.45 -26.51
C LEU A 554 17.99 -79.55 -25.41
N ILE A 555 17.27 -79.39 -24.33
CA ILE A 555 17.20 -80.36 -23.22
C ILE A 555 16.63 -81.68 -23.72
N ASN A 556 15.58 -81.63 -24.55
CA ASN A 556 14.99 -82.81 -25.14
C ASN A 556 15.86 -83.47 -26.22
N MET A 557 16.78 -82.69 -26.85
CA MET A 557 17.77 -83.25 -27.80
C MET A 557 18.98 -83.92 -27.12
N VAL A 558 19.31 -83.52 -25.89
CA VAL A 558 20.46 -84.01 -25.11
C VAL A 558 20.04 -85.04 -24.06
N GLY A 559 18.73 -85.26 -23.83
CA GLY A 559 18.20 -86.26 -22.96
C GLY A 559 18.35 -87.69 -23.55
N PRO A 560 18.48 -88.71 -22.69
CA PRO A 560 19.08 -89.98 -23.00
C PRO A 560 18.41 -90.78 -24.10
#